data_b20707d8020cc96a077c8f8a30bf6f08
#
_entry.id   b20707d8020cc96a077c8f8a30bf6f08
#
_cell.length_a   1.000
_cell.length_b   1.000
_cell.length_c   1.000
_cell.angle_alpha   90.00
_cell.angle_beta   90.00
_cell.angle_gamma   90.00
#
_symmetry.space_group_name_H-M   'P 1'
#
loop_
_entity.id
_entity.type
_entity.pdbx_description
1 polymer ?
#
loop_
_entity_poly.entity_id
_entity_poly.type
_entity_poly.pdbx_seq_one_letter_code
_entity_poly.pdbx_strand_id
1 'polypeptide(L)'
;MMTLYSGITCPFSQRCRIVLFEKGMDFEIKDVDIFNKPEDLAMMNPYNQVPVLVERDLVLHESNIINEYIDERFPHPQLMPADPVQRARGRLFLYRLERELFTHVQVLENAASTKK
;
A
#
# COMPACT_ATOMS: atom_id res chain seq x y z
N MET A 1 -9.09 15.58 -5.35
CA MET A 1 -9.00 14.20 -5.88
C MET A 1 -7.83 13.47 -5.23
N MET A 2 -8.01 12.20 -4.89
CA MET A 2 -6.90 11.39 -4.37
C MET A 2 -6.04 10.87 -5.50
N THR A 3 -4.73 10.89 -5.28
CA THR A 3 -3.75 10.33 -6.20
C THR A 3 -2.95 9.25 -5.48
N LEU A 4 -2.88 8.07 -6.08
CA LEU A 4 -2.07 6.97 -5.59
C LEU A 4 -0.85 6.80 -6.49
N TYR A 5 0.33 6.95 -5.92
CA TYR A 5 1.58 6.61 -6.60
C TYR A 5 1.83 5.12 -6.37
N SER A 6 1.80 4.36 -7.45
CA SER A 6 1.71 2.91 -7.39
C SER A 6 2.79 2.26 -8.26
N GLY A 7 3.55 1.34 -7.68
CA GLY A 7 4.44 0.48 -8.45
C GLY A 7 3.64 -0.57 -9.22
N ILE A 8 3.90 -0.70 -10.51
CA ILE A 8 3.16 -1.62 -11.39
C ILE A 8 3.27 -3.06 -10.89
N THR A 9 4.46 -3.45 -10.46
CA THR A 9 4.74 -4.82 -9.99
C THR A 9 4.84 -4.93 -8.47
N CYS A 10 4.56 -3.84 -7.74
CA CYS A 10 4.69 -3.81 -6.29
C CYS A 10 3.45 -4.42 -5.63
N PRO A 11 3.58 -5.50 -4.83
CA PRO A 11 2.42 -6.10 -4.16
C PRO A 11 1.77 -5.19 -3.12
N PHE A 12 2.55 -4.32 -2.48
CA PHE A 12 2.00 -3.36 -1.51
C PHE A 12 1.14 -2.31 -2.20
N SER A 13 1.57 -1.83 -3.38
CA SER A 13 0.77 -0.90 -4.18
C SER A 13 -0.50 -1.56 -4.70
N GLN A 14 -0.41 -2.83 -5.10
CA GLN A 14 -1.57 -3.59 -5.57
C GLN A 14 -2.66 -3.67 -4.50
N ARG A 15 -2.27 -3.87 -3.24
CA ARG A 15 -3.22 -3.89 -2.12
C ARG A 15 -4.00 -2.59 -2.01
N CYS A 16 -3.33 -1.46 -2.16
CA CYS A 16 -3.98 -0.15 -2.12
C CYS A 16 -4.92 0.05 -3.32
N ARG A 17 -4.54 -0.41 -4.51
CA ARG A 17 -5.40 -0.35 -5.69
C ARG A 17 -6.68 -1.16 -5.48
N ILE A 18 -6.56 -2.34 -4.91
CA ILE A 18 -7.72 -3.21 -4.62
C ILE A 18 -8.68 -2.50 -3.66
N VAL A 19 -8.17 -1.90 -2.60
CA VAL A 19 -9.00 -1.18 -1.62
C VAL A 19 -9.73 -0.01 -2.29
N LEU A 20 -9.05 0.77 -3.13
CA LEU A 20 -9.67 1.88 -3.84
C LEU A 20 -10.77 1.41 -4.79
N PHE A 21 -10.55 0.31 -5.51
CA PHE A 21 -11.57 -0.25 -6.39
C PHE A 21 -12.78 -0.77 -5.61
N GLU A 22 -12.56 -1.41 -4.48
CA GLU A 22 -13.65 -1.89 -3.64
C GLU A 22 -14.50 -0.75 -3.07
N LYS A 23 -13.88 0.40 -2.81
CA LYS A 23 -14.60 1.58 -2.35
C LYS A 23 -15.40 2.25 -3.47
N GLY A 24 -15.12 1.96 -4.72
CA GLY A 24 -15.87 2.48 -5.88
C GLY A 24 -15.80 3.98 -6.04
N MET A 25 -14.72 4.60 -5.61
CA MET A 25 -14.56 6.06 -5.65
C MET A 25 -13.62 6.48 -6.78
N ASP A 26 -13.72 7.75 -7.15
CA ASP A 26 -12.82 8.33 -8.16
C ASP A 26 -11.45 8.61 -7.54
N PHE A 27 -10.42 8.15 -8.23
CA PHE A 27 -9.04 8.39 -7.83
C PHE A 27 -8.14 8.32 -9.07
N GLU A 28 -6.96 8.91 -8.94
CA GLU A 28 -5.94 8.88 -10.00
C GLU A 28 -4.82 7.96 -9.57
N ILE A 29 -4.39 7.08 -10.47
CA ILE A 29 -3.21 6.24 -10.26
C ILE A 29 -2.08 6.79 -11.13
N LYS A 30 -0.94 7.07 -10.48
CA LYS A 30 0.30 7.38 -11.17
C LYS A 30 1.24 6.20 -11.05
N ASP A 31 1.50 5.54 -12.17
CA ASP A 31 2.38 4.39 -12.19
C ASP A 31 3.83 4.85 -12.01
N VAL A 32 4.54 4.16 -11.12
CA VAL A 32 5.94 4.42 -10.82
C VAL A 32 6.76 3.22 -11.23
N ASP A 33 7.80 3.47 -12.04
CA ASP A 33 8.80 2.45 -12.32
C ASP A 33 9.73 2.34 -11.11
N ILE A 34 9.68 1.21 -10.41
CA ILE A 34 10.47 1.00 -9.20
C ILE A 34 11.97 0.93 -9.47
N PHE A 35 12.37 0.75 -10.72
CA PHE A 35 13.77 0.76 -11.14
C PHE A 35 14.25 2.13 -11.61
N ASN A 36 13.33 3.07 -11.82
CA ASN A 36 13.64 4.43 -12.25
C ASN A 36 12.66 5.39 -11.57
N LYS A 37 12.81 5.56 -10.26
CA LYS A 37 11.89 6.33 -9.44
C LYS A 37 12.00 7.82 -9.73
N PRO A 38 10.87 8.55 -9.78
CA PRO A 38 10.90 9.99 -9.96
C PRO A 38 11.49 10.69 -8.73
N GLU A 39 12.11 11.84 -8.95
CA GLU A 39 12.76 12.59 -7.87
C GLU A 39 11.80 13.04 -6.78
N ASP A 40 10.58 13.42 -7.15
CA ASP A 40 9.58 13.92 -6.21
C ASP A 40 9.05 12.83 -5.27
N LEU A 41 9.24 11.55 -5.60
CA LEU A 41 8.85 10.45 -4.72
C LEU A 41 9.59 10.52 -3.38
N ALA A 42 10.89 10.81 -3.41
CA ALA A 42 11.68 10.92 -2.19
C ALA A 42 11.24 12.10 -1.32
N MET A 43 10.70 13.15 -1.93
CA MET A 43 10.16 14.30 -1.19
C MET A 43 8.87 13.94 -0.46
N MET A 44 8.05 13.05 -1.03
CA MET A 44 6.81 12.61 -0.44
C MET A 44 7.00 11.49 0.57
N ASN A 45 7.97 10.62 0.34
CA ASN A 45 8.29 9.51 1.23
C ASN A 45 9.80 9.43 1.45
N PRO A 46 10.27 9.65 2.70
CA PRO A 46 11.71 9.62 3.00
C PRO A 46 12.39 8.29 2.66
N TYR A 47 11.61 7.20 2.64
CA TYR A 47 12.13 5.88 2.27
C TYR A 47 12.18 5.65 0.75
N ASN A 48 11.69 6.62 -0.04
CA ASN A 48 11.68 6.57 -1.51
C ASN A 48 11.01 5.29 -2.03
N GLN A 49 9.87 4.95 -1.48
CA GLN A 49 9.13 3.72 -1.79
C GLN A 49 7.68 4.03 -2.15
N VAL A 50 7.07 3.13 -2.91
CA VAL A 50 5.64 3.13 -3.18
C VAL A 50 4.97 2.07 -2.29
N PRO A 51 3.68 2.16 -1.98
CA PRO A 51 2.72 3.18 -2.44
C PRO A 51 2.80 4.48 -1.64
N VAL A 52 2.37 5.57 -2.27
CA VAL A 52 2.16 6.87 -1.62
C VAL A 52 0.79 7.38 -2.02
N LEU A 53 -0.01 7.79 -1.04
CA LEU A 53 -1.32 8.40 -1.28
C LEU A 53 -1.25 9.89 -0.99
N VAL A 54 -1.74 10.68 -1.92
CA VAL A 54 -1.84 12.15 -1.76
C VAL A 54 -3.29 12.56 -1.88
N GLU A 55 -3.79 13.25 -0.86
CA GLU A 55 -5.11 13.88 -0.88
C GLU A 55 -4.99 15.26 -0.26
N ARG A 56 -5.12 16.31 -1.07
CA ARG A 56 -4.90 17.70 -0.64
C ARG A 56 -3.50 17.84 0.00
N ASP A 57 -3.42 18.28 1.25
CA ASP A 57 -2.16 18.43 1.98
C ASP A 57 -1.68 17.15 2.65
N LEU A 58 -2.51 16.11 2.66
CA LEU A 58 -2.18 14.85 3.30
C LEU A 58 -1.34 14.00 2.36
N VAL A 59 -0.20 13.54 2.86
CA VAL A 59 0.68 12.61 2.15
C VAL A 59 0.92 11.43 3.08
N LEU A 60 0.52 10.23 2.64
CA LEU A 60 0.67 9.01 3.42
C LEU A 60 1.52 7.99 2.66
N HIS A 61 2.35 7.28 3.38
CA HIS A 61 3.05 6.10 2.87
C HIS A 61 2.75 4.92 3.79
N GLU A 62 3.21 3.73 3.44
CA GLU A 62 2.87 2.45 4.04
C GLU A 62 1.46 1.99 3.65
N SER A 63 1.41 0.83 2.98
CA SER A 63 0.15 0.31 2.43
C SER A 63 -0.93 0.09 3.49
N ASN A 64 -0.56 -0.39 4.68
CA ASN A 64 -1.54 -0.63 5.74
C ASN A 64 -2.14 0.67 6.28
N ILE A 65 -1.31 1.71 6.42
CA ILE A 65 -1.77 3.03 6.87
C ILE A 65 -2.68 3.66 5.82
N ILE A 66 -2.30 3.56 4.55
CA ILE A 66 -3.10 4.07 3.43
C ILE A 66 -4.47 3.38 3.40
N ASN A 67 -4.49 2.05 3.51
CA ASN A 67 -5.72 1.28 3.46
C ASN A 67 -6.65 1.59 4.63
N GLU A 68 -6.10 1.75 5.83
CA GLU A 68 -6.90 2.15 6.99
C GLU A 68 -7.48 3.55 6.83
N TYR A 69 -6.70 4.48 6.31
CA TYR A 69 -7.18 5.84 6.04
C TYR A 69 -8.34 5.82 5.05
N ILE A 70 -8.19 5.09 3.94
CA ILE A 70 -9.24 5.00 2.92
C ILE A 70 -10.51 4.39 3.52
N ASP A 71 -10.39 3.34 4.32
CA ASP A 71 -11.54 2.69 4.94
C ASP A 71 -12.26 3.61 5.93
N GLU A 72 -11.53 4.39 6.71
CA GLU A 72 -12.10 5.36 7.65
C GLU A 72 -12.71 6.57 6.93
N ARG A 73 -12.05 7.07 5.89
CA ARG A 73 -12.48 8.22 5.12
C ARG A 73 -13.75 7.93 4.32
N PHE A 74 -13.88 6.70 3.83
CA PHE A 74 -15.01 6.23 3.02
C PHE A 74 -15.57 4.96 3.65
N PRO A 75 -16.44 5.10 4.66
CA PRO A 75 -16.85 3.96 5.50
C PRO A 75 -17.81 2.99 4.82
N HIS A 76 -18.29 3.30 3.61
CA HIS A 76 -19.23 2.42 2.91
C HIS A 76 -18.70 2.05 1.53
N PRO A 77 -18.50 0.74 1.21
CA PRO A 77 -18.57 -0.41 2.12
C PRO A 77 -17.41 -0.43 3.10
N GLN A 78 -17.66 -0.86 4.32
CA GLN A 78 -16.60 -0.98 5.33
C GLN A 78 -15.82 -2.27 5.09
N LEU A 79 -14.49 -2.15 5.03
CA LEU A 79 -13.61 -3.29 4.76
C LEU A 79 -12.98 -3.86 6.03
N MET A 80 -12.74 -2.99 7.04
CA MET A 80 -12.25 -3.41 8.35
C MET A 80 -13.42 -3.58 9.31
N PRO A 81 -13.38 -4.58 10.22
CA PRO A 81 -14.43 -4.71 11.24
C PRO A 81 -14.55 -3.46 12.09
N ALA A 82 -15.79 -3.13 12.48
CA ALA A 82 -16.04 -1.97 13.34
C ALA A 82 -15.65 -2.24 14.79
N ASP A 83 -15.73 -3.50 15.23
CA ASP A 83 -15.38 -3.90 16.59
C ASP A 83 -13.87 -3.72 16.85
N PRO A 84 -13.50 -2.99 17.92
CA PRO A 84 -12.07 -2.74 18.20
C PRO A 84 -11.24 -4.02 18.39
N VAL A 85 -11.80 -5.06 18.99
CA VAL A 85 -11.09 -6.32 19.21
C VAL A 85 -10.81 -7.01 17.88
N GLN A 86 -11.81 -7.08 17.01
CA GLN A 86 -11.65 -7.70 15.68
C GLN A 86 -10.70 -6.89 14.79
N ARG A 87 -10.75 -5.56 14.89
CA ARG A 87 -9.80 -4.71 14.17
C ARG A 87 -8.36 -4.95 14.62
N ALA A 88 -8.14 -5.03 15.91
CA ALA A 88 -6.82 -5.31 16.47
C ALA A 88 -6.29 -6.67 16.02
N ARG A 89 -7.15 -7.69 16.03
CA ARG A 89 -6.79 -9.03 15.55
C ARG A 89 -6.44 -9.02 14.07
N GLY A 90 -7.22 -8.29 13.26
CA GLY A 90 -6.97 -8.16 11.85
C GLY A 90 -5.64 -7.47 11.55
N ARG A 91 -5.32 -6.40 12.29
CA ARG A 91 -4.04 -5.70 12.16
C ARG A 91 -2.87 -6.58 12.53
N LEU A 92 -3.00 -7.34 13.61
CA LEU A 92 -1.94 -8.27 14.04
C LEU A 92 -1.73 -9.36 13.00
N PHE A 93 -2.80 -9.90 12.44
CA PHE A 93 -2.72 -10.91 11.40
C PHE A 93 -2.00 -10.38 10.15
N LEU A 94 -2.34 -9.18 9.71
CA LEU A 94 -1.68 -8.53 8.56
C LEU A 94 -0.21 -8.29 8.83
N TYR A 95 0.13 -7.82 10.02
CA TYR A 95 1.52 -7.57 10.41
C TYR A 95 2.35 -8.85 10.35
N ARG A 96 1.82 -9.94 10.89
CA ARG A 96 2.50 -11.24 10.87
C ARG A 96 2.62 -11.79 9.47
N LEU A 97 1.55 -11.67 8.68
CA LEU A 97 1.55 -12.12 7.29
C LEU A 97 2.61 -11.39 6.47
N GLU A 98 2.72 -10.08 6.63
CA GLU A 98 3.75 -9.30 5.94
C GLU A 98 5.15 -9.73 6.32
N ARG A 99 5.41 -9.88 7.62
CA ARG A 99 6.75 -10.26 8.07
C ARG A 99 7.14 -11.65 7.61
N GLU A 100 6.22 -12.59 7.67
CA GLU A 100 6.52 -13.99 7.35
C GLU A 100 6.47 -14.26 5.85
N LEU A 101 5.39 -13.84 5.19
CA LEU A 101 5.19 -14.16 3.78
C LEU A 101 6.06 -13.31 2.85
N PHE A 102 6.02 -12.00 3.01
CA PHE A 102 6.78 -11.12 2.11
C PHE A 102 8.27 -11.24 2.29
N THR A 103 8.75 -11.52 3.49
CA THR A 103 10.16 -11.81 3.73
C THR A 103 10.58 -13.07 2.97
N HIS A 104 9.78 -14.12 3.00
CA HIS A 104 10.07 -15.37 2.27
C HIS A 104 10.04 -15.15 0.76
N VAL A 105 9.08 -14.38 0.26
CA VAL A 105 9.00 -14.04 -1.17
C VAL A 105 10.26 -13.28 -1.59
N GLN A 106 10.69 -12.33 -0.80
CA GLN A 106 11.88 -11.53 -1.08
C GLN A 106 13.15 -12.38 -1.12
N VAL A 107 13.28 -13.32 -0.20
CA VAL A 107 14.41 -14.27 -0.17
C VAL A 107 14.41 -15.13 -1.44
N LEU A 108 13.24 -15.61 -1.87
CA LEU A 108 13.11 -16.42 -3.09
C LEU A 108 13.49 -15.61 -4.33
N GLU A 109 13.05 -14.36 -4.42
CA GLU A 109 13.41 -13.49 -5.55
C GLU A 109 14.92 -13.23 -5.60
N ASN A 110 15.53 -12.97 -4.45
CA ASN A 110 16.99 -12.76 -4.38
C ASN A 110 17.75 -14.01 -4.75
N ALA A 111 17.31 -15.19 -4.32
CA ALA A 111 17.91 -16.46 -4.66
C ALA A 111 17.83 -16.73 -6.17
N ALA A 112 16.69 -16.42 -6.78
CA ALA A 112 16.50 -16.56 -8.22
C ALA A 112 17.44 -15.61 -8.99
N SER A 113 17.65 -14.39 -8.50
CA SER A 113 18.56 -13.42 -9.10
C SER A 113 20.02 -13.87 -9.05
N THR A 114 20.43 -14.52 -7.98
CA THR A 114 21.83 -14.96 -7.79
C THR A 114 22.18 -16.22 -8.55
N LYS A 115 21.18 -16.95 -9.04
CA LYS A 115 21.40 -18.19 -9.80
C LYS A 115 21.66 -17.97 -11.30
N LYS A 116 21.74 -16.73 -11.71
CA LYS A 116 22.05 -16.44 -13.11
C LYS A 116 23.56 -16.63 -13.39
#